data_c4fb9e0436b3fdee9d546d4fc129db64
#
_entry.id   c4fb9e0436b3fdee9d546d4fc129db64
#
_cell.length_a   1.000
_cell.length_b   1.000
_cell.length_c   1.000
_cell.angle_alpha   90.00
_cell.angle_beta   90.00
_cell.angle_gamma   90.00
#
_symmetry.space_group_name_H-M   'P 1'
#
loop_
_entity.id
_entity.type
_entity.pdbx_description
1 polymer ?
#
loop_
_entity_poly.entity_id
_entity_poly.type
_entity_poly.pdbx_seq_one_letter_code
_entity_poly.pdbx_strand_id
1 'polypeptide(L)'
;MNILQLSFHASPFSEIGKNDGGGMSVYVQQISKHLSEKHNVTVVTGEKAESFKNKNLEFISLDIFKPELNVEDKEIHLQEFKNKLEKFIDLKRFDIIHAHYWLSGLVAKEISNELNIPFVFTSHSLGVFLDGYNKERVDCEKIVMTSSNVVTASSVFETMLITDTYKVDENKIKKVTPGVDRKLFSPDLSVNKENIFLSIGRIQEQKGQLQ
;
A
#
# COMPACT_ATOMS: atom_id res chain seq x y z
N MET A 1 9.62 -10.25 15.08
CA MET A 1 9.90 -10.34 13.64
C MET A 1 10.39 -8.99 13.13
N ASN A 2 11.21 -9.01 12.11
CA ASN A 2 11.63 -7.83 11.36
C ASN A 2 10.80 -7.76 10.06
N ILE A 3 10.00 -6.74 9.92
CA ILE A 3 9.04 -6.57 8.83
C ILE A 3 9.49 -5.43 7.93
N LEU A 4 9.65 -5.70 6.64
CA LEU A 4 9.87 -4.68 5.62
C LEU A 4 8.53 -4.32 4.96
N GLN A 5 8.13 -3.06 5.02
CA GLN A 5 6.98 -2.56 4.27
C GLN A 5 7.46 -1.68 3.11
N LEU A 6 7.02 -2.01 1.91
CA LEU A 6 7.34 -1.26 0.70
C LEU A 6 6.12 -0.43 0.28
N SER A 7 6.28 0.89 0.28
CA SER A 7 5.31 1.86 -0.20
C SER A 7 5.99 2.77 -1.23
N PHE A 8 6.36 2.20 -2.38
CA PHE A 8 7.23 2.82 -3.37
C PHE A 8 6.76 4.20 -3.80
N HIS A 9 5.52 4.30 -4.34
CA HIS A 9 5.05 5.49 -5.06
C HIS A 9 4.49 6.61 -4.17
N ALA A 10 4.19 6.32 -2.90
CA ALA A 10 3.62 7.29 -1.99
C ALA A 10 4.18 7.12 -0.58
N SER A 11 4.59 8.21 0.04
CA SER A 11 5.03 8.24 1.43
C SER A 11 3.83 8.10 2.37
N PRO A 12 3.82 7.10 3.27
CA PRO A 12 2.73 6.95 4.24
C PRO A 12 2.79 7.96 5.39
N PHE A 13 3.88 8.73 5.50
CA PHE A 13 4.09 9.70 6.58
C PHE A 13 4.09 11.15 6.09
N SER A 14 3.80 11.38 4.81
CA SER A 14 3.55 12.72 4.26
C SER A 14 2.19 13.26 4.72
N GLU A 15 1.96 14.57 4.52
CA GLU A 15 0.72 15.23 4.89
C GLU A 15 -0.48 14.63 4.15
N ILE A 16 -1.50 14.21 4.91
CA ILE A 16 -2.71 13.59 4.36
C ILE A 16 -3.48 14.62 3.53
N GLY A 17 -3.96 14.20 2.36
CA GLY A 17 -4.76 15.05 1.47
C GLY A 17 -3.94 15.90 0.49
N LYS A 18 -2.61 15.86 0.57
CA LYS A 18 -1.72 16.44 -0.44
C LYS A 18 -1.17 15.34 -1.34
N ASN A 19 -1.01 15.64 -2.62
CA ASN A 19 -0.48 14.73 -3.64
C ASN A 19 -1.20 13.36 -3.62
N ASP A 20 -0.47 12.26 -3.65
CA ASP A 20 -0.98 10.89 -3.56
C ASP A 20 -1.32 10.44 -2.12
N GLY A 21 -1.21 11.32 -1.13
CA GLY A 21 -1.51 11.06 0.29
C GLY A 21 -3.00 10.76 0.53
N GLY A 22 -3.42 9.56 0.23
CA GLY A 22 -4.80 9.08 0.31
C GLY A 22 -4.99 7.93 1.30
N GLY A 23 -6.04 7.15 1.07
CA GLY A 23 -6.41 6.01 1.91
C GLY A 23 -5.28 4.98 2.09
N MET A 24 -4.48 4.73 1.04
CA MET A 24 -3.33 3.84 1.13
C MET A 24 -2.29 4.35 2.14
N SER A 25 -1.93 5.64 2.06
CA SER A 25 -0.94 6.23 2.99
C SER A 25 -1.41 6.11 4.44
N VAL A 26 -2.68 6.40 4.72
CA VAL A 26 -3.28 6.23 6.05
C VAL A 26 -3.23 4.77 6.48
N TYR A 27 -3.59 3.84 5.60
CA TYR A 27 -3.56 2.40 5.90
C TYR A 27 -2.14 1.94 6.26
N VAL A 28 -1.14 2.25 5.40
CA VAL A 28 0.26 1.85 5.64
C VAL A 28 0.79 2.48 6.92
N GLN A 29 0.51 3.76 7.17
CA GLN A 29 0.91 4.44 8.40
C GLN A 29 0.33 3.74 9.65
N GLN A 30 -0.97 3.45 9.65
CA GLN A 30 -1.64 2.87 10.81
C GLN A 30 -1.19 1.42 11.06
N ILE A 31 -1.13 0.59 10.02
CA ILE A 31 -0.67 -0.79 10.17
C ILE A 31 0.79 -0.83 10.64
N SER A 32 1.66 0.07 10.16
CA SER A 32 3.06 0.16 10.60
C SER A 32 3.16 0.51 12.08
N LYS A 33 2.38 1.49 12.54
CA LYS A 33 2.31 1.87 13.96
C LYS A 33 1.89 0.70 14.85
N HIS A 34 0.80 0.02 14.50
CA HIS A 34 0.30 -1.11 15.29
C HIS A 34 1.23 -2.32 15.26
N LEU A 35 1.80 -2.66 14.12
CA LEU A 35 2.80 -3.73 14.03
C LEU A 35 4.06 -3.42 14.85
N SER A 36 4.47 -2.15 14.91
CA SER A 36 5.65 -1.73 15.66
C SER A 36 5.51 -1.85 17.19
N GLU A 37 4.30 -2.05 17.70
CA GLU A 37 4.07 -2.34 19.13
C GLU A 37 4.70 -3.69 19.55
N LYS A 38 4.83 -4.65 18.60
CA LYS A 38 5.31 -6.01 18.87
C LYS A 38 6.45 -6.47 17.96
N HIS A 39 6.74 -5.75 16.89
CA HIS A 39 7.69 -6.15 15.84
C HIS A 39 8.59 -4.98 15.45
N ASN A 40 9.76 -5.26 14.90
CA ASN A 40 10.57 -4.22 14.25
C ASN A 40 10.02 -3.99 12.84
N VAL A 41 9.58 -2.79 12.54
CA VAL A 41 8.98 -2.41 11.26
C VAL A 41 9.85 -1.37 10.58
N THR A 42 10.28 -1.65 9.38
CA THR A 42 10.95 -0.68 8.50
C THR A 42 10.04 -0.42 7.30
N VAL A 43 9.66 0.83 7.11
CA VAL A 43 8.84 1.29 5.98
C VAL A 43 9.72 2.04 5.02
N VAL A 44 9.70 1.70 3.73
CA VAL A 44 10.54 2.33 2.71
C VAL A 44 9.70 2.88 1.59
N THR A 45 10.01 4.12 1.17
CA THR A 45 9.40 4.78 0.02
C THR A 45 10.45 5.30 -0.96
N GLY A 46 10.07 5.43 -2.24
CA GLY A 46 10.86 6.15 -3.24
C GLY A 46 10.64 7.66 -3.22
N GLU A 47 9.49 8.08 -2.69
CA GLU A 47 9.11 9.48 -2.61
C GLU A 47 9.99 10.26 -1.62
N LYS A 48 10.38 11.48 -2.01
CA LYS A 48 11.14 12.38 -1.14
C LYS A 48 10.33 12.77 0.10
N ALA A 49 10.86 12.41 1.27
CA ALA A 49 10.27 12.71 2.57
C ALA A 49 11.35 12.71 3.66
N GLU A 50 11.01 13.21 4.84
CA GLU A 50 11.92 13.15 5.99
C GLU A 50 11.90 11.76 6.62
N SER A 51 13.06 11.10 6.65
CA SER A 51 13.24 9.80 7.30
C SER A 51 13.30 9.95 8.82
N PHE A 52 12.79 8.94 9.54
CA PHE A 52 12.86 8.93 11.00
C PHE A 52 12.97 7.50 11.55
N LYS A 53 13.42 7.43 12.83
CA LYS A 53 13.40 6.20 13.61
C LYS A 53 12.84 6.47 15.00
N ASN A 54 11.84 5.69 15.38
CA ASN A 54 11.20 5.77 16.70
C ASN A 54 10.93 4.36 17.24
N LYS A 55 11.69 3.97 18.27
CA LYS A 55 11.61 2.61 18.85
C LYS A 55 11.73 1.52 17.77
N ASN A 56 10.67 0.76 17.57
CA ASN A 56 10.59 -0.36 16.64
C ASN A 56 10.07 0.06 15.24
N LEU A 57 9.78 1.33 15.01
CA LEU A 57 9.34 1.86 13.71
C LEU A 57 10.43 2.72 13.09
N GLU A 58 10.89 2.31 11.92
CA GLU A 58 11.85 3.03 11.10
C GLU A 58 11.19 3.39 9.77
N PHE A 59 11.26 4.66 9.37
CA PHE A 59 10.80 5.11 8.06
C PHE A 59 11.97 5.68 7.27
N ILE A 60 12.13 5.20 6.04
CA ILE A 60 13.24 5.54 5.16
C ILE A 60 12.67 6.03 3.82
N SER A 61 13.00 7.26 3.48
CA SER A 61 12.83 7.79 2.12
C SER A 61 14.14 7.60 1.35
N LEU A 62 14.08 7.00 0.17
CA LEU A 62 15.23 6.87 -0.71
C LEU A 62 15.45 8.08 -1.63
N ASP A 63 14.58 9.09 -1.53
CA ASP A 63 14.67 10.38 -2.25
C ASP A 63 14.96 10.17 -3.77
N ILE A 64 14.06 9.46 -4.44
CA ILE A 64 14.17 9.14 -5.86
C ILE A 64 13.37 10.13 -6.69
N PHE A 65 12.16 10.43 -6.27
CA PHE A 65 11.25 11.35 -6.95
C PHE A 65 10.49 12.24 -5.98
N LYS A 66 10.03 13.37 -6.52
CA LYS A 66 9.22 14.33 -5.78
C LYS A 66 7.77 13.83 -5.65
N PRO A 67 7.05 14.26 -4.58
CA PRO A 67 5.65 13.86 -4.35
C PRO A 67 4.70 14.19 -5.51
N GLU A 68 4.96 15.26 -6.27
CA GLU A 68 4.10 15.77 -7.33
C GLU A 68 4.16 14.94 -8.62
N LEU A 69 5.09 14.00 -8.74
CA LEU A 69 5.21 13.14 -9.92
C LEU A 69 4.01 12.19 -9.99
N ASN A 70 3.40 12.03 -11.17
CA ASN A 70 2.29 11.10 -11.38
C ASN A 70 2.73 9.65 -11.17
N VAL A 71 1.79 8.79 -10.81
CA VAL A 71 2.08 7.37 -10.51
C VAL A 71 2.66 6.65 -11.72
N GLU A 72 2.13 6.93 -12.91
CA GLU A 72 2.60 6.37 -14.18
C GLU A 72 4.06 6.72 -14.46
N ASP A 73 4.45 7.96 -14.18
CA ASP A 73 5.82 8.45 -14.37
C ASP A 73 6.79 7.88 -13.31
N LYS A 74 6.28 7.41 -12.16
CA LYS A 74 7.10 6.78 -11.11
C LYS A 74 7.60 5.39 -11.49
N GLU A 75 6.90 4.68 -12.38
CA GLU A 75 7.23 3.30 -12.75
C GLU A 75 8.66 3.16 -13.31
N ILE A 76 9.12 4.12 -14.09
CA ILE A 76 10.48 4.11 -14.67
C ILE A 76 11.60 4.09 -13.62
N HIS A 77 11.27 4.45 -12.38
CA HIS A 77 12.21 4.51 -11.25
C HIS A 77 12.26 3.21 -10.42
N LEU A 78 11.53 2.15 -10.79
CA LEU A 78 11.50 0.89 -10.02
C LEU A 78 12.88 0.26 -9.86
N GLN A 79 13.68 0.25 -10.93
CA GLN A 79 15.02 -0.32 -10.86
C GLN A 79 15.96 0.52 -9.99
N GLU A 80 15.86 1.86 -10.06
CA GLU A 80 16.63 2.74 -9.17
C GLU A 80 16.24 2.51 -7.71
N PHE A 81 14.93 2.35 -7.43
CA PHE A 81 14.44 2.06 -6.10
C PHE A 81 15.00 0.75 -5.55
N LYS A 82 14.95 -0.33 -6.33
CA LYS A 82 15.51 -1.62 -5.94
C LYS A 82 17.02 -1.50 -5.65
N ASN A 83 17.78 -0.89 -6.54
CA ASN A 83 19.23 -0.73 -6.38
C ASN A 83 19.60 0.08 -5.11
N LYS A 84 18.87 1.17 -4.84
CA LYS A 84 19.08 1.96 -3.61
C LYS A 84 18.66 1.15 -2.37
N LEU A 85 17.55 0.43 -2.43
CA LEU A 85 17.08 -0.41 -1.33
C LEU A 85 18.16 -1.44 -0.95
N GLU A 86 18.70 -2.18 -1.90
CA GLU A 86 19.77 -3.17 -1.70
C GLU A 86 21.08 -2.56 -1.21
N LYS A 87 21.40 -1.37 -1.67
CA LYS A 87 22.65 -0.68 -1.30
C LYS A 87 22.62 -0.13 0.13
N PHE A 88 21.47 0.40 0.57
CA PHE A 88 21.38 1.14 1.83
C PHE A 88 20.75 0.36 2.97
N ILE A 89 20.10 -0.78 2.67
CA ILE A 89 19.37 -1.56 3.66
C ILE A 89 19.83 -3.03 3.57
N ASP A 90 20.24 -3.58 4.71
CA ASP A 90 20.50 -5.03 4.80
C ASP A 90 19.15 -5.77 4.72
N LEU A 91 18.82 -6.26 3.54
CA LEU A 91 17.54 -6.94 3.27
C LEU A 91 17.48 -8.32 3.92
N LYS A 92 18.62 -8.98 4.17
CA LYS A 92 18.67 -10.32 4.79
C LYS A 92 18.20 -10.33 6.24
N ARG A 93 18.12 -9.14 6.87
CA ARG A 93 17.62 -9.03 8.25
C ARG A 93 16.10 -9.19 8.38
N PHE A 94 15.34 -9.13 7.27
CA PHE A 94 13.89 -9.17 7.31
C PHE A 94 13.35 -10.60 7.22
N ASP A 95 12.34 -10.87 8.04
CA ASP A 95 11.62 -12.15 8.07
C ASP A 95 10.50 -12.21 7.03
N ILE A 96 9.96 -11.03 6.63
CA ILE A 96 8.83 -10.92 5.71
C ILE A 96 8.81 -9.53 5.06
N ILE A 97 8.34 -9.47 3.82
CA ILE A 97 8.07 -8.24 3.08
C ILE A 97 6.55 -8.04 2.99
N HIS A 98 6.06 -6.82 3.24
CA HIS A 98 4.68 -6.43 2.94
C HIS A 98 4.69 -5.35 1.88
N ALA A 99 4.25 -5.69 0.68
CA ALA A 99 4.22 -4.77 -0.45
C ALA A 99 2.83 -4.15 -0.61
N HIS A 100 2.82 -2.83 -0.72
CA HIS A 100 1.61 -2.03 -0.90
C HIS A 100 1.58 -1.43 -2.30
N TYR A 101 0.53 -1.78 -3.06
CA TYR A 101 0.35 -1.41 -4.46
C TYR A 101 1.25 -2.20 -5.43
N TRP A 102 0.83 -2.32 -6.69
CA TRP A 102 1.47 -3.19 -7.67
C TRP A 102 2.95 -2.86 -7.94
N LEU A 103 3.31 -1.56 -7.97
CA LEU A 103 4.71 -1.13 -8.16
C LEU A 103 5.62 -1.67 -7.04
N SER A 104 5.19 -1.55 -5.78
CA SER A 104 5.91 -2.15 -4.65
C SER A 104 5.93 -3.67 -4.73
N GLY A 105 4.86 -4.27 -5.26
CA GLY A 105 4.74 -5.71 -5.46
C GLY A 105 5.76 -6.27 -6.45
N LEU A 106 6.03 -5.55 -7.54
CA LEU A 106 7.06 -5.95 -8.52
C LEU A 106 8.44 -6.03 -7.86
N VAL A 107 8.82 -5.02 -7.08
CA VAL A 107 10.09 -5.01 -6.35
C VAL A 107 10.13 -6.11 -5.29
N ALA A 108 9.06 -6.28 -4.53
CA ALA A 108 8.98 -7.33 -3.51
C ALA A 108 9.13 -8.73 -4.10
N LYS A 109 8.54 -9.00 -5.26
CA LYS A 109 8.67 -10.25 -5.99
C LYS A 109 10.13 -10.56 -6.34
N GLU A 110 10.87 -9.58 -6.86
CA GLU A 110 12.28 -9.76 -7.20
C GLU A 110 13.12 -10.07 -5.95
N ILE A 111 13.00 -9.25 -4.90
CA ILE A 111 13.72 -9.46 -3.64
C ILE A 111 13.34 -10.80 -3.00
N SER A 112 12.07 -11.17 -3.00
CA SER A 112 11.59 -12.45 -2.50
C SER A 112 12.25 -13.63 -3.22
N ASN A 113 12.36 -13.58 -4.53
CA ASN A 113 13.00 -14.62 -5.33
C ASN A 113 14.52 -14.70 -5.07
N GLU A 114 15.19 -13.55 -4.96
CA GLU A 114 16.65 -13.49 -4.78
C GLU A 114 17.09 -13.92 -3.37
N LEU A 115 16.31 -13.54 -2.34
CA LEU A 115 16.69 -13.74 -0.94
C LEU A 115 15.85 -14.82 -0.22
N ASN A 116 14.87 -15.41 -0.90
CA ASN A 116 13.92 -16.38 -0.33
C ASN A 116 13.17 -15.83 0.90
N ILE A 117 12.80 -14.54 0.86
CA ILE A 117 12.02 -13.89 1.90
C ILE A 117 10.55 -13.90 1.48
N PRO A 118 9.61 -14.46 2.27
CA PRO A 118 8.20 -14.47 1.91
C PRO A 118 7.62 -13.06 1.84
N PHE A 119 6.65 -12.84 0.92
CA PHE A 119 5.98 -11.54 0.85
C PHE A 119 4.45 -11.62 0.84
N VAL A 120 3.87 -10.63 1.50
CA VAL A 120 2.44 -10.32 1.52
C VAL A 120 2.17 -9.17 0.57
N PHE A 121 1.06 -9.23 -0.14
CA PHE A 121 0.66 -8.17 -1.07
C PHE A 121 -0.71 -7.59 -0.71
N THR A 122 -0.82 -6.26 -0.71
CA THR A 122 -2.08 -5.50 -0.59
C THR A 122 -2.22 -4.58 -1.80
N SER A 123 -3.29 -4.75 -2.57
CA SER A 123 -3.52 -4.04 -3.85
C SER A 123 -3.80 -2.55 -3.68
N HIS A 124 -4.58 -2.15 -2.68
CA HIS A 124 -5.17 -0.82 -2.43
C HIS A 124 -6.08 -0.29 -3.54
N SER A 125 -5.87 -0.70 -4.76
CA SER A 125 -6.75 -0.50 -5.92
C SER A 125 -6.41 -1.54 -6.98
N LEU A 126 -7.39 -1.89 -7.81
CA LEU A 126 -7.22 -2.88 -8.86
C LEU A 126 -7.40 -2.22 -10.22
N GLY A 127 -6.50 -2.51 -11.15
CA GLY A 127 -6.47 -1.94 -12.49
C GLY A 127 -7.73 -2.20 -13.30
N VAL A 128 -8.45 -3.29 -13.01
CA VAL A 128 -9.73 -3.64 -13.67
C VAL A 128 -10.87 -2.66 -13.38
N PHE A 129 -10.74 -1.79 -12.38
CA PHE A 129 -11.74 -0.76 -12.06
C PHE A 129 -11.39 0.62 -12.60
N LEU A 130 -10.28 0.77 -13.30
CA LEU A 130 -9.89 2.06 -13.84
C LEU A 130 -10.54 2.28 -15.20
N ASP A 131 -11.07 3.49 -15.41
CA ASP A 131 -11.49 3.94 -16.71
C ASP A 131 -10.31 3.88 -17.69
N GLY A 132 -10.53 3.24 -18.86
CA GLY A 132 -9.45 3.02 -19.82
C GLY A 132 -8.55 1.83 -19.48
N TYR A 133 -9.16 0.71 -19.07
CA TYR A 133 -8.52 -0.60 -18.82
C TYR A 133 -7.04 -0.69 -19.28
N ASN A 134 -6.12 -0.48 -18.35
CA ASN A 134 -4.69 -0.65 -18.59
C ASN A 134 -4.32 -2.14 -18.44
N LYS A 135 -4.30 -2.85 -19.57
CA LYS A 135 -3.99 -4.28 -19.59
C LYS A 135 -2.62 -4.59 -18.99
N GLU A 136 -1.62 -3.76 -19.27
CA GLU A 136 -0.25 -3.94 -18.76
C GLU A 136 -0.21 -3.90 -17.23
N ARG A 137 -0.90 -2.94 -16.61
CA ARG A 137 -1.05 -2.89 -15.16
C ARG A 137 -1.75 -4.13 -14.60
N VAL A 138 -2.84 -4.58 -15.23
CA VAL A 138 -3.58 -5.77 -14.78
C VAL A 138 -2.71 -7.03 -14.88
N ASP A 139 -1.92 -7.16 -15.94
CA ASP A 139 -0.97 -8.27 -16.11
C ASP A 139 0.14 -8.22 -15.02
N CYS A 140 0.67 -7.04 -14.70
CA CYS A 140 1.61 -6.85 -13.59
C CYS A 140 1.00 -7.20 -12.23
N GLU A 141 -0.21 -6.73 -11.94
CA GLU A 141 -0.95 -7.07 -10.72
C GLU A 141 -1.13 -8.58 -10.58
N LYS A 142 -1.51 -9.26 -11.67
CA LYS A 142 -1.64 -10.72 -11.69
C LYS A 142 -0.32 -11.42 -11.38
N ILE A 143 0.77 -10.99 -11.99
CA ILE A 143 2.11 -11.54 -11.73
C ILE A 143 2.47 -11.38 -10.24
N VAL A 144 2.26 -10.21 -9.66
CA VAL A 144 2.55 -9.94 -8.25
C VAL A 144 1.71 -10.83 -7.33
N MET A 145 0.38 -10.87 -7.54
CA MET A 145 -0.53 -11.64 -6.71
C MET A 145 -0.26 -13.14 -6.76
N THR A 146 -0.02 -13.69 -7.95
CA THR A 146 0.28 -15.12 -8.10
C THR A 146 1.62 -15.52 -7.50
N SER A 147 2.60 -14.61 -7.50
CA SER A 147 3.94 -14.82 -6.92
C SER A 147 3.97 -14.62 -5.41
N SER A 148 3.03 -13.85 -4.82
CA SER A 148 3.02 -13.60 -3.38
C SER A 148 2.65 -14.85 -2.59
N ASN A 149 3.09 -14.91 -1.33
CA ASN A 149 2.70 -15.96 -0.40
C ASN A 149 1.28 -15.74 0.11
N VAL A 150 0.91 -14.47 0.32
CA VAL A 150 -0.43 -14.07 0.77
C VAL A 150 -0.85 -12.80 0.04
N VAL A 151 -2.09 -12.77 -0.43
CA VAL A 151 -2.77 -11.55 -0.90
C VAL A 151 -3.80 -11.14 0.14
N THR A 152 -3.83 -9.90 0.56
CA THR A 152 -4.91 -9.39 1.42
C THR A 152 -6.02 -8.78 0.57
N ALA A 153 -7.26 -9.08 0.91
CA ALA A 153 -8.46 -8.49 0.32
C ALA A 153 -9.28 -7.77 1.40
N SER A 154 -9.79 -6.58 1.12
CA SER A 154 -10.53 -5.76 2.08
C SER A 154 -11.99 -6.22 2.28
N SER A 155 -12.53 -6.96 1.33
CA SER A 155 -13.94 -7.37 1.29
C SER A 155 -14.11 -8.73 0.61
N VAL A 156 -15.29 -9.31 0.77
CA VAL A 156 -15.68 -10.53 0.03
C VAL A 156 -15.69 -10.27 -1.48
N PHE A 157 -16.20 -9.12 -1.90
CA PHE A 157 -16.22 -8.73 -3.31
C PHE A 157 -14.82 -8.66 -3.92
N GLU A 158 -13.86 -8.06 -3.22
CA GLU A 158 -12.46 -8.02 -3.68
C GLU A 158 -11.86 -9.42 -3.73
N THR A 159 -12.16 -10.29 -2.74
CA THR A 159 -11.72 -11.69 -2.77
C THR A 159 -12.22 -12.40 -4.04
N MET A 160 -13.50 -12.31 -4.34
CA MET A 160 -14.08 -12.90 -5.55
C MET A 160 -13.43 -12.36 -6.82
N LEU A 161 -13.24 -11.05 -6.89
CA LEU A 161 -12.61 -10.40 -8.04
C LEU A 161 -11.16 -10.87 -8.26
N ILE A 162 -10.37 -10.96 -7.17
CA ILE A 162 -8.99 -11.46 -7.24
C ILE A 162 -8.97 -12.92 -7.71
N THR A 163 -9.87 -13.75 -7.21
CA THR A 163 -9.99 -15.15 -7.62
C THR A 163 -10.43 -15.27 -9.08
N ASP A 164 -11.49 -14.54 -9.47
CA ASP A 164 -12.16 -14.74 -10.76
C ASP A 164 -11.43 -14.03 -11.91
N THR A 165 -10.90 -12.85 -11.68
CA THR A 165 -10.25 -12.05 -12.74
C THR A 165 -8.76 -12.31 -12.81
N TYR A 166 -8.07 -12.26 -11.68
CA TYR A 166 -6.62 -12.44 -11.63
C TYR A 166 -6.20 -13.91 -11.53
N LYS A 167 -7.15 -14.84 -11.29
CA LYS A 167 -6.90 -16.30 -11.19
C LYS A 167 -5.91 -16.64 -10.08
N VAL A 168 -5.99 -15.94 -8.98
CA VAL A 168 -5.19 -16.22 -7.78
C VAL A 168 -5.82 -17.37 -6.99
N ASP A 169 -5.00 -18.29 -6.49
CA ASP A 169 -5.44 -19.37 -5.62
C ASP A 169 -6.09 -18.79 -4.35
N GLU A 170 -7.34 -19.17 -4.09
CA GLU A 170 -8.15 -18.70 -2.95
C GLU A 170 -7.43 -18.96 -1.61
N ASN A 171 -6.66 -20.04 -1.49
CA ASN A 171 -5.91 -20.36 -0.27
C ASN A 171 -4.87 -19.28 0.09
N LYS A 172 -4.36 -18.54 -0.90
CA LYS A 172 -3.44 -17.40 -0.70
C LYS A 172 -4.16 -16.12 -0.28
N ILE A 173 -5.47 -16.02 -0.47
CA ILE A 173 -6.22 -14.79 -0.21
C ILE A 173 -6.69 -14.77 1.25
N LYS A 174 -6.36 -13.69 1.95
CA LYS A 174 -6.83 -13.47 3.33
C LYS A 174 -7.65 -12.19 3.38
N LYS A 175 -8.92 -12.34 3.74
CA LYS A 175 -9.79 -11.17 3.94
C LYS A 175 -9.37 -10.44 5.22
N VAL A 176 -8.92 -9.20 5.06
CA VAL A 176 -8.52 -8.30 6.14
C VAL A 176 -9.26 -6.98 5.95
N THR A 177 -10.39 -6.84 6.63
CA THR A 177 -11.18 -5.61 6.56
C THR A 177 -10.44 -4.46 7.23
N PRO A 178 -10.27 -3.31 6.56
CA PRO A 178 -9.64 -2.14 7.15
C PRO A 178 -10.35 -1.69 8.42
N GLY A 179 -9.56 -1.34 9.43
CA GLY A 179 -10.06 -0.82 10.69
C GLY A 179 -10.28 0.69 10.67
N VAL A 180 -10.84 1.21 11.75
CA VAL A 180 -11.00 2.63 12.02
C VAL A 180 -10.49 2.96 13.42
N ASP A 181 -9.85 4.10 13.59
CA ASP A 181 -9.45 4.60 14.90
C ASP A 181 -10.70 5.10 15.66
N ARG A 182 -11.18 4.27 16.60
CA ARG A 182 -12.37 4.56 17.38
C ARG A 182 -12.20 5.69 18.41
N LYS A 183 -10.98 6.10 18.72
CA LYS A 183 -10.71 7.25 19.57
C LYS A 183 -10.87 8.56 18.79
N LEU A 184 -10.43 8.53 17.53
CA LEU A 184 -10.55 9.67 16.62
C LEU A 184 -11.96 9.78 16.01
N PHE A 185 -12.55 8.65 15.62
CA PHE A 185 -13.85 8.56 14.96
C PHE A 185 -14.87 7.95 15.91
N SER A 186 -15.35 8.73 16.87
CA SER A 186 -16.43 8.37 17.80
C SER A 186 -17.63 9.28 17.60
N PRO A 187 -18.87 8.77 17.78
CA PRO A 187 -20.05 9.63 17.75
C PRO A 187 -19.99 10.69 18.86
N ASP A 188 -20.19 11.94 18.51
CA ASP A 188 -20.47 13.01 19.47
C ASP A 188 -21.98 13.06 19.68
N LEU A 189 -22.46 12.57 20.83
CA LEU A 189 -23.88 12.53 21.16
C LEU A 189 -24.44 13.90 21.57
N SER A 190 -23.60 14.93 21.76
CA SER A 190 -24.02 16.30 22.06
C SER A 190 -24.41 17.07 20.78
N VAL A 191 -24.01 16.59 19.61
CA VAL A 191 -24.36 17.24 18.33
C VAL A 191 -25.78 16.91 17.91
N ASN A 192 -26.58 17.92 17.68
CA ASN A 192 -27.92 17.75 17.12
C ASN A 192 -27.83 17.17 15.70
N LYS A 193 -28.62 16.14 15.43
CA LYS A 193 -28.72 15.54 14.11
C LYS A 193 -29.51 16.43 13.18
N GLU A 194 -28.96 16.71 12.02
CA GLU A 194 -29.60 17.42 10.92
C GLU A 194 -30.00 16.42 9.82
N ASN A 195 -31.06 16.74 9.09
CA ASN A 195 -31.47 15.94 7.92
C ASN A 195 -30.63 16.37 6.70
N ILE A 196 -29.40 15.86 6.62
CA ILE A 196 -28.45 16.17 5.53
C ILE A 196 -27.96 14.89 4.87
N PHE A 197 -27.65 14.99 3.57
CA PHE A 197 -26.85 14.01 2.86
C PHE A 197 -25.39 14.46 2.87
N LEU A 198 -24.49 13.64 3.41
CA LEU A 198 -23.08 13.97 3.51
C LEU A 198 -22.27 13.07 2.57
N SER A 199 -21.52 13.68 1.65
CA SER A 199 -20.52 12.99 0.82
C SER A 199 -19.14 13.50 1.16
N ILE A 200 -18.25 12.59 1.62
CA ILE A 200 -16.89 12.93 2.01
C ILE A 200 -15.90 12.20 1.09
N GLY A 201 -15.07 12.96 0.38
CA GLY A 201 -14.06 12.41 -0.51
C GLY A 201 -13.48 13.48 -1.45
N ARG A 202 -12.46 13.09 -2.20
CA ARG A 202 -11.96 13.95 -3.29
C ARG A 202 -13.04 14.07 -4.35
N ILE A 203 -13.21 15.27 -4.90
CA ILE A 203 -14.15 15.49 -6.02
C ILE A 203 -13.49 14.94 -7.28
N GLN A 204 -13.84 13.71 -7.62
CA GLN A 204 -13.32 12.98 -8.77
C GLN A 204 -14.43 12.07 -9.32
N GLU A 205 -14.44 11.85 -10.64
CA GLU A 205 -15.43 11.01 -11.33
C GLU A 205 -15.57 9.62 -10.70
N GLN A 206 -14.44 8.98 -10.37
CA GLN A 206 -14.38 7.67 -9.70
C GLN A 206 -15.08 7.61 -8.33
N LYS A 207 -15.40 8.76 -7.71
CA LYS A 207 -16.13 8.83 -6.43
C LYS A 207 -17.65 8.93 -6.59
N GLY A 208 -18.13 9.07 -7.84
CA GLY A 208 -19.54 9.06 -8.16
C GLY A 208 -20.35 10.24 -7.56
N GLN A 209 -19.70 11.34 -7.20
CA GLN A 209 -20.37 12.48 -6.54
C GLN A 209 -21.27 13.29 -7.49
N LEU A 210 -21.12 13.09 -8.80
CA LEU A 210 -21.90 13.76 -9.85
C LEU A 210 -22.94 12.85 -10.51
N GLN A 211 -23.10 11.62 -10.00
CA GLN A 211 -24.07 10.62 -10.52
C GLN A 211 -25.36 10.61 -9.73
#